data_0e15865f7f73a8c0afb22a2fc2e00e16
#
_entry.id   0e15865f7f73a8c0afb22a2fc2e00e16
#
_cell.length_a   1.000
_cell.length_b   1.000
_cell.length_c   1.000
_cell.angle_alpha   90.00
_cell.angle_beta   90.00
_cell.angle_gamma   90.00
#
_symmetry.space_group_name_H-M   'P 1'
#
loop_
_entity.id
_entity.type
_entity.pdbx_description
1 polymer ?
#
loop_
_entity_poly.entity_id
_entity_poly.type
_entity_poly.pdbx_seq_one_letter_code
_entity_poly.pdbx_strand_id
1 'polypeptide(L)'
;MSLKTVPEEKENIEVIVMDNPGEFEFTESYTTDTEKEAIVKHTEALVRSSMEYGDYIAYLRANVGMDACAFFNNISKANNKKIRIEVHHAPLTLYDISKLVLDRAIRTGDEVNCMLLAEQVTEIHYMNQVGLIPLSKTLHEVVHNSDKLVIPLYMIYGDFRAFLDMFAEELDMKENANIRAKVERAIEQTKELNSHSFDILKEKFTYIDVDGFQMPVKVEDKKDVENTVEKNKVA
;
A
#
# COMPACT_ATOMS: atom_id res chain seq x y z
N MET A 1 29.58 53.71 14.63
CA MET A 1 29.14 52.50 13.92
C MET A 1 27.64 52.38 14.18
N SER A 2 26.83 52.67 13.17
CA SER A 2 25.38 52.71 13.28
C SER A 2 24.86 51.37 12.75
N LEU A 3 24.18 50.60 13.63
CA LEU A 3 23.47 49.36 13.25
C LEU A 3 22.21 49.75 12.49
N LYS A 4 22.13 49.36 11.23
CA LYS A 4 20.91 49.43 10.42
C LYS A 4 19.97 48.32 10.88
N THR A 5 18.82 48.70 11.42
CA THR A 5 17.68 47.81 11.65
C THR A 5 17.11 47.37 10.30
N VAL A 6 17.04 46.08 10.09
CA VAL A 6 16.29 45.45 8.98
C VAL A 6 14.82 45.56 9.30
N PRO A 7 13.95 46.01 8.39
CA PRO A 7 12.50 45.98 8.61
C PRO A 7 12.01 44.52 8.63
N GLU A 8 11.29 44.14 9.68
CA GLU A 8 10.47 42.94 9.69
C GLU A 8 9.32 43.13 8.68
N GLU A 9 9.42 42.49 7.54
CA GLU A 9 8.25 42.27 6.70
C GLU A 9 7.34 41.31 7.45
N LYS A 10 6.24 41.84 7.99
CA LYS A 10 5.11 41.04 8.45
C LYS A 10 4.45 40.48 7.20
N GLU A 11 4.70 39.18 6.91
CA GLU A 11 3.82 38.42 6.02
C GLU A 11 2.42 38.46 6.61
N ASN A 12 1.54 39.21 5.97
CA ASN A 12 0.11 39.12 6.21
C ASN A 12 -0.34 37.73 5.70
N ILE A 13 -0.34 36.74 6.58
CA ILE A 13 -1.06 35.50 6.33
C ILE A 13 -2.54 35.90 6.41
N GLU A 14 -3.18 36.08 5.27
CA GLU A 14 -4.64 36.11 5.20
C GLU A 14 -5.14 34.73 5.62
N VAL A 15 -5.54 34.63 6.87
CA VAL A 15 -6.30 33.47 7.33
C VAL A 15 -7.67 33.61 6.69
N ILE A 16 -7.91 32.83 5.63
CA ILE A 16 -9.25 32.69 5.06
C ILE A 16 -10.08 31.94 6.11
N VAL A 17 -10.80 32.69 6.93
CA VAL A 17 -11.82 32.13 7.83
C VAL A 17 -13.00 31.76 6.94
N MET A 18 -13.17 30.48 6.68
CA MET A 18 -14.36 29.99 6.00
C MET A 18 -15.55 30.06 6.94
N ASP A 19 -16.52 30.87 6.58
CA ASP A 19 -17.73 31.11 7.38
C ASP A 19 -18.66 29.88 7.46
N ASN A 20 -18.39 28.80 6.72
CA ASN A 20 -19.19 27.58 6.75
C ASN A 20 -18.34 26.33 6.45
N PRO A 21 -17.81 25.62 7.45
CA PRO A 21 -16.98 24.42 7.24
C PRO A 21 -17.77 23.20 6.74
N GLY A 22 -19.07 23.33 6.46
CA GLY A 22 -19.97 22.24 6.08
C GLY A 22 -20.27 22.08 4.58
N GLU A 23 -19.76 22.95 3.70
CA GLU A 23 -20.16 22.95 2.28
C GLU A 23 -19.00 22.87 1.28
N PHE A 24 -17.88 22.21 1.63
CA PHE A 24 -16.90 21.80 0.63
C PHE A 24 -17.22 20.38 0.14
N GLU A 25 -18.23 20.28 -0.71
CA GLU A 25 -18.41 19.10 -1.56
C GLU A 25 -17.36 19.15 -2.69
N PHE A 26 -16.17 18.59 -2.45
CA PHE A 26 -15.21 18.30 -3.51
C PHE A 26 -15.65 17.04 -4.26
N THR A 27 -16.79 17.11 -4.92
CA THR A 27 -17.20 16.02 -5.82
C THR A 27 -16.48 16.20 -7.15
N GLU A 28 -15.57 15.27 -7.46
CA GLU A 28 -14.83 15.29 -8.72
C GLU A 28 -15.72 14.78 -9.87
N SER A 29 -15.57 15.37 -11.06
CA SER A 29 -16.24 14.87 -12.26
C SER A 29 -15.60 13.55 -12.70
N TYR A 30 -16.43 12.53 -12.94
CA TYR A 30 -15.99 11.19 -13.38
C TYR A 30 -16.85 10.64 -14.53
N THR A 31 -17.38 11.53 -15.36
CA THR A 31 -18.29 11.16 -16.47
C THR A 31 -17.56 10.52 -17.63
N THR A 32 -16.27 10.78 -17.79
CA THR A 32 -15.43 10.24 -18.85
C THR A 32 -14.30 9.35 -18.31
N ASP A 33 -13.81 8.43 -19.14
CA ASP A 33 -12.66 7.57 -18.77
C ASP A 33 -11.40 8.38 -18.46
N THR A 34 -11.20 9.51 -19.14
CA THR A 34 -10.06 10.42 -18.89
C THR A 34 -10.16 11.06 -17.51
N GLU A 35 -11.35 11.48 -17.09
CA GLU A 35 -11.56 12.03 -15.74
C GLU A 35 -11.35 10.97 -14.67
N LYS A 36 -11.88 9.76 -14.86
CA LYS A 36 -11.64 8.64 -13.94
C LYS A 36 -10.14 8.32 -13.84
N GLU A 37 -9.42 8.29 -14.94
CA GLU A 37 -7.97 8.06 -14.95
C GLU A 37 -7.21 9.17 -14.21
N ALA A 38 -7.64 10.42 -14.34
CA ALA A 38 -7.06 11.55 -13.61
C ALA A 38 -7.28 11.41 -12.10
N ILE A 39 -8.50 11.04 -11.66
CA ILE A 39 -8.84 10.78 -10.26
C ILE A 39 -7.95 9.66 -9.70
N VAL A 40 -7.82 8.53 -10.40
CA VAL A 40 -6.99 7.40 -9.96
C VAL A 40 -5.53 7.83 -9.79
N LYS A 41 -4.97 8.55 -10.76
CA LYS A 41 -3.57 9.05 -10.68
C LYS A 41 -3.38 10.04 -9.52
N HIS A 42 -4.37 10.90 -9.30
CA HIS A 42 -4.31 11.86 -8.19
C HIS A 42 -4.42 11.15 -6.84
N THR A 43 -5.35 10.20 -6.71
CA THR A 43 -5.47 9.34 -5.53
C THR A 43 -4.15 8.61 -5.23
N GLU A 44 -3.54 7.98 -6.25
CA GLU A 44 -2.23 7.32 -6.11
C GLU A 44 -1.14 8.28 -5.63
N ALA A 45 -1.10 9.50 -6.17
CA ALA A 45 -0.13 10.51 -5.76
C ALA A 45 -0.34 10.96 -4.30
N LEU A 46 -1.60 11.15 -3.89
CA LEU A 46 -1.94 11.49 -2.50
C LEU A 46 -1.52 10.39 -1.53
N VAL A 47 -1.84 9.12 -1.82
CA VAL A 47 -1.38 7.98 -1.00
C VAL A 47 0.14 8.00 -0.85
N ARG A 48 0.88 8.09 -1.96
CA ARG A 48 2.36 8.07 -1.94
C ARG A 48 2.98 9.24 -1.18
N SER A 49 2.31 10.37 -1.12
CA SER A 49 2.78 11.57 -0.43
C SER A 49 2.27 11.70 1.01
N SER A 50 1.33 10.86 1.43
CA SER A 50 0.79 10.91 2.80
C SER A 50 1.82 10.47 3.83
N MET A 51 1.72 11.04 5.01
CA MET A 51 2.57 10.68 6.14
C MET A 51 2.23 9.28 6.63
N GLU A 52 0.96 8.93 6.67
CA GLU A 52 0.43 7.65 7.09
C GLU A 52 1.00 6.50 6.23
N TYR A 53 0.99 6.66 4.91
CA TYR A 53 1.61 5.66 4.03
C TYR A 53 3.13 5.57 4.26
N GLY A 54 3.79 6.71 4.48
CA GLY A 54 5.20 6.76 4.85
C GLY A 54 5.51 5.98 6.13
N ASP A 55 4.69 6.16 7.16
CA ASP A 55 4.80 5.46 8.44
C ASP A 55 4.52 3.95 8.30
N TYR A 56 3.52 3.58 7.51
CA TYR A 56 3.27 2.17 7.18
C TYR A 56 4.48 1.51 6.50
N ILE A 57 5.07 2.14 5.50
CA ILE A 57 6.28 1.62 4.83
C ILE A 57 7.48 1.55 5.79
N ALA A 58 7.63 2.53 6.69
CA ALA A 58 8.67 2.52 7.72
C ALA A 58 8.47 1.36 8.71
N TYR A 59 7.22 1.11 9.12
CA TYR A 59 6.83 -0.03 9.94
C TYR A 59 7.18 -1.36 9.27
N LEU A 60 6.82 -1.55 7.99
CA LEU A 60 7.12 -2.78 7.24
C LEU A 60 8.62 -3.04 7.16
N ARG A 61 9.42 -2.00 7.00
CA ARG A 61 10.89 -2.12 6.97
C ARG A 61 11.46 -2.51 8.33
N ALA A 62 10.98 -1.88 9.39
CA ALA A 62 11.52 -2.07 10.74
C ALA A 62 11.06 -3.39 11.38
N ASN A 63 9.79 -3.78 11.19
CA ASN A 63 9.15 -4.85 11.94
C ASN A 63 8.89 -6.12 11.10
N VAL A 64 8.73 -5.98 9.79
CA VAL A 64 8.44 -7.10 8.87
C VAL A 64 9.68 -7.56 8.11
N GLY A 65 10.76 -6.75 8.12
CA GLY A 65 12.02 -7.09 7.45
C GLY A 65 12.03 -6.75 5.96
N MET A 66 11.20 -5.78 5.53
CA MET A 66 11.17 -5.30 4.14
C MET A 66 12.34 -4.35 3.81
N ASP A 67 13.46 -4.45 4.50
CA ASP A 67 14.71 -3.76 4.24
C ASP A 67 15.73 -4.59 3.44
N ALA A 68 15.38 -5.83 3.11
CA ALA A 68 16.15 -6.75 2.28
C ALA A 68 15.34 -7.17 1.03
N CYS A 69 16.05 -7.47 -0.06
CA CYS A 69 15.42 -7.95 -1.29
C CYS A 69 14.84 -9.35 -1.09
N ALA A 70 13.58 -9.56 -1.47
CA ALA A 70 12.89 -10.84 -1.31
C ALA A 70 13.54 -11.97 -2.10
N PHE A 71 14.14 -11.68 -3.27
CA PHE A 71 14.84 -12.69 -4.08
C PHE A 71 16.28 -12.98 -3.61
N PHE A 72 16.91 -11.99 -2.96
CA PHE A 72 18.33 -12.07 -2.57
C PHE A 72 18.51 -11.51 -1.16
N ASN A 73 18.40 -12.34 -0.14
CA ASN A 73 18.49 -11.94 1.27
C ASN A 73 19.81 -11.22 1.64
N ASN A 74 20.87 -11.42 0.88
CA ASN A 74 22.15 -10.71 1.05
C ASN A 74 22.13 -9.27 0.49
N ILE A 75 21.13 -8.91 -0.30
CA ILE A 75 20.95 -7.56 -0.81
C ILE A 75 20.03 -6.80 0.15
N SER A 76 20.64 -6.13 1.14
CA SER A 76 19.94 -5.37 2.17
C SER A 76 20.69 -4.09 2.52
N LYS A 77 19.98 -3.14 3.11
CA LYS A 77 20.59 -1.91 3.66
C LYS A 77 21.54 -2.21 4.83
N ALA A 78 21.33 -3.29 5.56
CA ALA A 78 22.20 -3.73 6.64
C ALA A 78 23.58 -4.13 6.10
N ASN A 79 23.62 -4.82 4.97
CA ASN A 79 24.87 -5.27 4.34
C ASN A 79 25.59 -4.15 3.59
N ASN A 80 24.86 -3.22 2.99
CA ASN A 80 25.43 -2.07 2.30
C ASN A 80 24.45 -0.90 2.28
N LYS A 81 24.81 0.21 2.92
CA LYS A 81 24.01 1.44 3.02
C LYS A 81 23.64 2.07 1.67
N LYS A 82 24.38 1.75 0.60
CA LYS A 82 24.11 2.25 -0.75
C LYS A 82 23.01 1.46 -1.47
N ILE A 83 22.64 0.27 -0.95
CA ILE A 83 21.56 -0.53 -1.52
C ILE A 83 20.23 0.20 -1.28
N ARG A 84 19.44 0.32 -2.34
CA ARG A 84 18.08 0.83 -2.29
C ARG A 84 17.12 -0.34 -2.42
N ILE A 85 16.30 -0.55 -1.38
CA ILE A 85 15.18 -1.48 -1.39
C ILE A 85 13.90 -0.66 -1.54
N GLU A 86 13.09 -1.06 -2.51
CA GLU A 86 11.80 -0.44 -2.83
C GLU A 86 10.69 -1.46 -2.54
N VAL A 87 9.64 -1.03 -1.88
CA VAL A 87 8.45 -1.86 -1.64
C VAL A 87 7.57 -1.75 -2.87
N HIS A 88 7.35 -2.87 -3.53
CA HIS A 88 6.60 -2.97 -4.78
C HIS A 88 5.24 -3.64 -4.51
N HIS A 89 4.20 -3.10 -5.11
CA HIS A 89 2.86 -3.70 -5.06
C HIS A 89 2.74 -4.84 -6.07
N ALA A 90 2.23 -5.99 -5.63
CA ALA A 90 1.95 -7.14 -6.48
C ALA A 90 0.83 -8.02 -5.85
N PRO A 91 0.01 -8.73 -6.61
CA PRO A 91 -0.05 -8.77 -8.07
C PRO A 91 -0.67 -7.51 -8.70
N LEU A 92 -1.34 -6.68 -7.89
CA LEU A 92 -1.97 -5.42 -8.28
C LEU A 92 -1.04 -4.24 -7.98
N THR A 93 -0.95 -3.28 -8.88
CA THR A 93 -0.24 -2.03 -8.64
C THR A 93 -1.08 -1.10 -7.75
N LEU A 94 -0.47 -0.07 -7.16
CA LEU A 94 -1.22 0.95 -6.42
C LEU A 94 -2.26 1.65 -7.30
N TYR A 95 -1.97 1.83 -8.60
CA TYR A 95 -2.92 2.31 -9.59
C TYR A 95 -4.14 1.39 -9.71
N ASP A 96 -3.92 0.07 -9.84
CA ASP A 96 -5.02 -0.91 -9.95
C ASP A 96 -5.89 -0.90 -8.68
N ILE A 97 -5.27 -0.82 -7.51
CA ILE A 97 -5.96 -0.73 -6.21
C ILE A 97 -6.81 0.54 -6.15
N SER A 98 -6.22 1.71 -6.46
CA SER A 98 -6.94 2.99 -6.47
C SER A 98 -8.09 3.00 -7.46
N LYS A 99 -7.92 2.34 -8.63
CA LYS A 99 -8.97 2.21 -9.63
C LYS A 99 -10.15 1.39 -9.12
N LEU A 100 -9.91 0.25 -8.49
CA LEU A 100 -10.98 -0.58 -7.93
C LEU A 100 -11.72 0.12 -6.80
N VAL A 101 -11.02 0.89 -5.96
CA VAL A 101 -11.64 1.72 -4.92
C VAL A 101 -12.55 2.79 -5.53
N LEU A 102 -12.10 3.48 -6.59
CA LEU A 102 -12.92 4.44 -7.32
C LEU A 102 -14.16 3.77 -7.94
N ASP A 103 -13.96 2.63 -8.64
CA ASP A 103 -15.06 1.92 -9.31
C ASP A 103 -16.12 1.49 -8.29
N ARG A 104 -15.70 1.10 -7.08
CA ARG A 104 -16.61 0.78 -5.98
C ARG A 104 -17.40 2.00 -5.53
N ALA A 105 -16.73 3.12 -5.28
CA ALA A 105 -17.40 4.35 -4.87
C ALA A 105 -18.46 4.77 -5.90
N ILE A 106 -18.13 4.69 -7.20
CA ILE A 106 -19.08 4.97 -8.29
C ILE A 106 -20.26 3.99 -8.26
N ARG A 107 -20.00 2.68 -8.11
CA ARG A 107 -21.05 1.64 -8.12
C ARG A 107 -21.98 1.76 -6.91
N THR A 108 -21.43 2.06 -5.74
CA THR A 108 -22.22 2.19 -4.50
C THR A 108 -22.91 3.55 -4.38
N GLY A 109 -22.54 4.52 -5.20
CA GLY A 109 -23.05 5.89 -5.15
C GLY A 109 -22.44 6.71 -4.03
N ASP A 110 -21.25 6.31 -3.55
CA ASP A 110 -20.51 7.07 -2.56
C ASP A 110 -19.89 8.33 -3.18
N GLU A 111 -19.54 9.30 -2.33
CA GLU A 111 -18.86 10.51 -2.77
C GLU A 111 -17.52 10.20 -3.43
N VAL A 112 -17.31 10.71 -4.64
CA VAL A 112 -16.04 10.58 -5.36
C VAL A 112 -15.17 11.79 -5.10
N ASN A 113 -14.17 11.60 -4.25
CA ASN A 113 -13.21 12.60 -3.83
C ASN A 113 -11.82 11.95 -3.66
N CYS A 114 -10.80 12.47 -4.34
CA CYS A 114 -9.45 11.88 -4.30
C CYS A 114 -8.88 11.73 -2.88
N MET A 115 -9.21 12.64 -1.94
CA MET A 115 -8.73 12.56 -0.56
C MET A 115 -9.38 11.39 0.17
N LEU A 116 -10.71 11.23 0.07
CA LEU A 116 -11.45 10.12 0.67
C LEU A 116 -11.01 8.78 0.08
N LEU A 117 -10.83 8.72 -1.24
CA LEU A 117 -10.31 7.51 -1.90
C LEU A 117 -8.89 7.18 -1.44
N ALA A 118 -8.01 8.18 -1.27
CA ALA A 118 -6.65 7.97 -0.78
C ALA A 118 -6.64 7.49 0.68
N GLU A 119 -7.54 8.00 1.52
CA GLU A 119 -7.73 7.52 2.88
C GLU A 119 -8.16 6.06 2.92
N GLN A 120 -9.17 5.66 2.12
CA GLN A 120 -9.61 4.28 2.00
C GLN A 120 -8.49 3.36 1.50
N VAL A 121 -7.74 3.77 0.48
CA VAL A 121 -6.59 3.01 -0.03
C VAL A 121 -5.54 2.83 1.07
N THR A 122 -5.26 3.88 1.85
CA THR A 122 -4.31 3.82 2.96
C THR A 122 -4.80 2.88 4.08
N GLU A 123 -6.09 2.93 4.42
CA GLU A 123 -6.71 2.03 5.39
C GLU A 123 -6.57 0.55 4.98
N ILE A 124 -6.82 0.23 3.70
CA ILE A 124 -6.63 -1.13 3.15
C ILE A 124 -5.17 -1.60 3.31
N HIS A 125 -4.19 -0.69 3.20
CA HIS A 125 -2.79 -1.01 3.49
C HIS A 125 -2.58 -1.34 4.97
N TYR A 126 -3.12 -0.54 5.88
CA TYR A 126 -3.03 -0.80 7.33
C TYR A 126 -3.73 -2.10 7.74
N MET A 127 -4.77 -2.52 7.01
CA MET A 127 -5.41 -3.83 7.18
C MET A 127 -4.58 -4.99 6.60
N ASN A 128 -3.40 -4.71 6.02
CA ASN A 128 -2.54 -5.69 5.32
C ASN A 128 -3.27 -6.47 4.20
N GLN A 129 -4.25 -5.87 3.57
CA GLN A 129 -5.04 -6.49 2.49
C GLN A 129 -4.46 -6.23 1.10
N VAL A 130 -3.34 -5.53 0.99
CA VAL A 130 -2.61 -5.34 -0.26
C VAL A 130 -1.39 -6.25 -0.33
N GLY A 131 -1.04 -6.67 -1.53
CA GLY A 131 0.15 -7.45 -1.75
C GLY A 131 1.38 -6.57 -1.93
N LEU A 132 2.43 -6.83 -1.15
CA LEU A 132 3.69 -6.08 -1.17
C LEU A 132 4.89 -7.00 -1.20
N ILE A 133 5.96 -6.58 -1.89
CA ILE A 133 7.23 -7.31 -1.95
C ILE A 133 8.42 -6.34 -1.95
N PRO A 134 9.44 -6.55 -1.11
CA PRO A 134 10.64 -5.73 -1.13
C PRO A 134 11.57 -6.17 -2.25
N LEU A 135 11.91 -5.28 -3.16
CA LEU A 135 12.80 -5.52 -4.29
C LEU A 135 14.02 -4.58 -4.24
N SER A 136 15.18 -5.06 -4.68
CA SER A 136 16.26 -4.13 -5.02
C SER A 136 15.81 -3.23 -6.16
N LYS A 137 16.32 -1.99 -6.21
CA LYS A 137 15.98 -1.04 -7.27
C LYS A 137 16.12 -1.66 -8.67
N THR A 138 17.17 -2.43 -8.91
CA THR A 138 17.40 -3.11 -10.20
C THR A 138 16.29 -4.10 -10.54
N LEU A 139 15.86 -4.94 -9.57
CA LEU A 139 14.76 -5.87 -9.79
C LEU A 139 13.42 -5.16 -9.97
N HIS A 140 13.20 -4.08 -9.21
CA HIS A 140 12.02 -3.25 -9.36
C HIS A 140 11.92 -2.66 -10.77
N GLU A 141 13.03 -2.16 -11.34
CA GLU A 141 13.11 -1.70 -12.71
C GLU A 141 12.86 -2.83 -13.74
N VAL A 142 13.36 -4.05 -13.47
CA VAL A 142 13.13 -5.22 -14.34
C VAL A 142 11.65 -5.61 -14.35
N VAL A 143 10.98 -5.63 -13.20
CA VAL A 143 9.54 -5.92 -13.10
C VAL A 143 8.71 -4.94 -13.91
N HIS A 144 9.06 -3.65 -13.87
CA HIS A 144 8.32 -2.63 -14.63
C HIS A 144 8.61 -2.63 -16.14
N ASN A 145 9.80 -3.03 -16.54
CA ASN A 145 10.26 -2.89 -17.93
C ASN A 145 10.26 -4.22 -18.72
N SER A 146 9.94 -5.33 -18.07
CA SER A 146 9.93 -6.62 -18.78
C SER A 146 9.05 -7.66 -18.12
N ASP A 147 8.42 -8.52 -18.93
CA ASP A 147 7.67 -9.70 -18.46
C ASP A 147 8.59 -10.88 -18.04
N LYS A 148 9.91 -10.64 -17.94
CA LYS A 148 10.91 -11.70 -17.69
C LYS A 148 11.03 -12.11 -16.22
N LEU A 149 10.65 -11.22 -15.29
CA LEU A 149 10.67 -11.50 -13.87
C LEU A 149 9.25 -11.74 -13.37
N VAL A 150 8.98 -12.97 -13.01
CA VAL A 150 7.73 -13.37 -12.35
C VAL A 150 7.89 -13.21 -10.85
N ILE A 151 6.95 -12.53 -10.23
CA ILE A 151 6.84 -12.44 -8.78
C ILE A 151 5.89 -13.56 -8.32
N PRO A 152 6.41 -14.62 -7.66
CA PRO A 152 5.55 -15.67 -7.16
C PRO A 152 4.65 -15.15 -6.04
N LEU A 153 3.37 -15.51 -6.05
CA LEU A 153 2.40 -15.04 -5.05
C LEU A 153 2.78 -15.40 -3.61
N TYR A 154 3.51 -16.50 -3.42
CA TYR A 154 3.99 -16.91 -2.10
C TYR A 154 5.11 -16.01 -1.54
N MET A 155 5.72 -15.15 -2.35
CA MET A 155 6.72 -14.17 -1.91
C MET A 155 6.08 -12.82 -1.55
N ILE A 156 4.79 -12.67 -1.79
CA ILE A 156 4.06 -11.43 -1.55
C ILE A 156 3.58 -11.41 -0.10
N TYR A 157 3.90 -10.34 0.60
CA TYR A 157 3.39 -10.03 1.92
C TYR A 157 2.01 -9.39 1.82
N GLY A 158 1.14 -9.69 2.79
CA GLY A 158 -0.22 -9.16 2.88
C GLY A 158 -1.27 -10.13 2.34
N ASP A 159 -2.49 -9.97 2.83
CA ASP A 159 -3.64 -10.78 2.40
C ASP A 159 -4.36 -10.14 1.20
N PHE A 160 -3.66 -10.10 0.07
CA PHE A 160 -4.24 -9.57 -1.17
C PHE A 160 -5.47 -10.38 -1.65
N ARG A 161 -5.69 -11.60 -1.15
CA ARG A 161 -6.88 -12.38 -1.46
C ARG A 161 -8.11 -11.76 -0.82
N ALA A 162 -8.00 -11.33 0.45
CA ALA A 162 -9.08 -10.60 1.10
C ALA A 162 -9.44 -9.32 0.32
N PHE A 163 -8.45 -8.62 -0.26
CA PHE A 163 -8.70 -7.50 -1.16
C PHE A 163 -9.48 -7.94 -2.42
N LEU A 164 -9.04 -9.03 -3.08
CA LEU A 164 -9.72 -9.52 -4.29
C LEU A 164 -11.16 -9.95 -4.00
N ASP A 165 -11.39 -10.59 -2.85
CA ASP A 165 -12.74 -10.99 -2.43
C ASP A 165 -13.60 -9.76 -2.12
N MET A 166 -13.03 -8.75 -1.49
CA MET A 166 -13.70 -7.49 -1.18
C MET A 166 -14.12 -6.73 -2.46
N PHE A 167 -13.30 -6.75 -3.51
CA PHE A 167 -13.52 -6.04 -4.77
C PHE A 167 -13.93 -6.98 -5.92
N ALA A 168 -14.54 -8.13 -5.61
CA ALA A 168 -14.91 -9.13 -6.61
C ALA A 168 -15.88 -8.57 -7.66
N GLU A 169 -16.85 -7.75 -7.24
CA GLU A 169 -17.82 -7.14 -8.15
C GLU A 169 -17.15 -6.16 -9.13
N GLU A 170 -16.21 -5.34 -8.65
CA GLU A 170 -15.45 -4.41 -9.48
C GLU A 170 -14.51 -5.16 -10.43
N LEU A 171 -13.88 -6.24 -9.97
CA LEU A 171 -13.03 -7.10 -10.80
C LEU A 171 -13.81 -7.77 -11.94
N ASP A 172 -15.10 -8.09 -11.74
CA ASP A 172 -15.95 -8.67 -12.75
C ASP A 172 -16.46 -7.66 -13.79
N MET A 173 -16.30 -6.36 -13.54
CA MET A 173 -16.63 -5.33 -14.52
C MET A 173 -15.78 -5.46 -15.78
N LYS A 174 -16.40 -5.15 -16.93
CA LYS A 174 -15.73 -5.26 -18.23
C LYS A 174 -14.50 -4.36 -18.35
N GLU A 175 -14.57 -3.16 -17.80
CA GLU A 175 -13.48 -2.17 -17.79
C GLU A 175 -12.27 -2.62 -16.97
N ASN A 176 -12.43 -3.61 -16.08
CA ASN A 176 -11.37 -4.16 -15.23
C ASN A 176 -10.84 -5.51 -15.71
N ALA A 177 -11.19 -5.91 -16.93
CA ALA A 177 -10.73 -7.18 -17.51
C ALA A 177 -9.19 -7.30 -17.55
N ASN A 178 -8.48 -6.18 -17.75
CA ASN A 178 -7.02 -6.15 -17.73
C ASN A 178 -6.45 -6.35 -16.30
N ILE A 179 -7.10 -5.84 -15.26
CA ILE A 179 -6.71 -6.04 -13.87
C ILE A 179 -6.94 -7.50 -13.48
N ARG A 180 -8.10 -8.06 -13.82
CA ARG A 180 -8.39 -9.48 -13.63
C ARG A 180 -7.37 -10.38 -14.32
N ALA A 181 -7.03 -10.09 -15.58
CA ALA A 181 -6.03 -10.84 -16.34
C ALA A 181 -4.62 -10.79 -15.70
N LYS A 182 -4.24 -9.68 -15.03
CA LYS A 182 -2.98 -9.62 -14.25
C LYS A 182 -3.01 -10.61 -13.08
N VAL A 183 -4.11 -10.66 -12.34
CA VAL A 183 -4.27 -11.58 -11.20
C VAL A 183 -4.25 -13.04 -11.67
N GLU A 184 -5.02 -13.36 -12.70
CA GLU A 184 -5.08 -14.71 -13.29
C GLU A 184 -3.71 -15.17 -13.77
N ARG A 185 -2.96 -14.29 -14.46
CA ARG A 185 -1.59 -14.57 -14.90
C ARG A 185 -0.66 -14.82 -13.72
N ALA A 186 -0.72 -14.01 -12.66
CA ALA A 186 0.12 -14.20 -11.48
C ALA A 186 -0.19 -15.53 -10.77
N ILE A 187 -1.46 -15.93 -10.72
CA ILE A 187 -1.88 -17.24 -10.19
C ILE A 187 -1.30 -18.37 -11.03
N GLU A 188 -1.46 -18.32 -12.36
CA GLU A 188 -0.98 -19.36 -13.26
C GLU A 188 0.54 -19.50 -13.22
N GLN A 189 1.25 -18.38 -13.31
CA GLN A 189 2.72 -18.36 -13.21
C GLN A 189 3.22 -18.91 -11.87
N THR A 190 2.48 -18.66 -10.78
CA THR A 190 2.86 -19.20 -9.47
C THR A 190 2.64 -20.71 -9.37
N LYS A 191 1.62 -21.27 -10.03
CA LYS A 191 1.38 -22.72 -10.07
C LYS A 191 2.50 -23.48 -10.76
N GLU A 192 3.11 -22.87 -11.79
CA GLU A 192 4.25 -23.44 -12.51
C GLU A 192 5.53 -23.46 -11.65
N LEU A 193 5.63 -22.54 -10.69
CA LEU A 193 6.73 -22.48 -9.74
C LEU A 193 6.39 -23.35 -8.54
N ASN A 194 6.95 -24.51 -8.45
CA ASN A 194 6.78 -25.59 -7.46
C ASN A 194 6.14 -25.19 -6.11
N SER A 195 5.10 -25.93 -5.72
CA SER A 195 4.23 -25.73 -4.57
C SER A 195 4.90 -25.73 -3.17
N HIS A 196 6.15 -26.18 -3.06
CA HIS A 196 6.88 -26.23 -1.78
C HIS A 196 7.22 -24.86 -1.19
N SER A 197 7.07 -23.80 -1.95
CA SER A 197 7.44 -22.45 -1.51
C SER A 197 6.32 -21.71 -0.75
N PHE A 198 5.08 -22.20 -0.80
CA PHE A 198 3.95 -21.59 -0.06
C PHE A 198 4.11 -21.68 1.47
N ASP A 199 4.82 -22.73 1.94
CA ASP A 199 4.96 -22.98 3.36
C ASP A 199 6.04 -22.08 3.99
N ILE A 200 7.04 -21.65 3.22
CA ILE A 200 8.19 -20.86 3.73
C ILE A 200 7.76 -19.48 4.28
N LEU A 201 6.76 -18.82 3.70
CA LEU A 201 6.28 -17.53 4.21
C LEU A 201 5.32 -17.69 5.39
N LYS A 202 4.49 -18.76 5.39
CA LYS A 202 3.69 -19.12 6.56
C LYS A 202 4.56 -19.50 7.75
N GLU A 203 5.74 -20.09 7.49
CA GLU A 203 6.72 -20.40 8.53
C GLU A 203 7.43 -19.15 9.07
N LYS A 204 7.57 -18.09 8.25
CA LYS A 204 8.29 -16.87 8.68
C LYS A 204 7.39 -15.84 9.36
N PHE A 205 6.12 -15.78 8.99
CA PHE A 205 5.17 -14.78 9.51
C PHE A 205 3.85 -15.42 9.90
N THR A 206 3.37 -15.05 11.06
CA THR A 206 2.02 -15.33 11.52
C THR A 206 1.34 -14.00 11.80
N TYR A 207 0.02 -13.99 11.80
CA TYR A 207 -0.75 -12.81 12.15
C TYR A 207 -1.27 -12.97 13.56
N ILE A 208 -1.22 -11.92 14.34
CA ILE A 208 -1.90 -11.82 15.63
C ILE A 208 -2.96 -10.73 15.53
N ASP A 209 -4.10 -10.97 16.16
CA ASP A 209 -5.15 -9.97 16.30
C ASP A 209 -4.80 -9.06 17.48
N VAL A 210 -4.65 -7.76 17.20
CA VAL A 210 -4.47 -6.72 18.21
C VAL A 210 -5.57 -5.71 18.00
N ASP A 211 -6.57 -5.74 18.88
CA ASP A 211 -7.74 -4.83 18.86
C ASP A 211 -8.48 -4.78 17.51
N GLY A 212 -8.61 -5.94 16.84
CA GLY A 212 -9.28 -6.07 15.55
C GLY A 212 -8.37 -5.87 14.33
N PHE A 213 -7.08 -5.62 14.55
CA PHE A 213 -6.10 -5.51 13.47
C PHE A 213 -5.24 -6.77 13.39
N GLN A 214 -5.10 -7.31 12.18
CA GLN A 214 -4.22 -8.44 11.91
C GLN A 214 -2.78 -7.96 11.78
N MET A 215 -2.01 -8.04 12.85
CA MET A 215 -0.60 -7.64 12.85
C MET A 215 0.31 -8.81 12.51
N PRO A 216 1.16 -8.69 11.47
CA PRO A 216 2.15 -9.71 11.16
C PRO A 216 3.28 -9.70 12.21
N VAL A 217 3.62 -10.87 12.71
CA VAL A 217 4.78 -11.08 13.59
C VAL A 217 5.63 -12.20 13.05
N LYS A 218 6.94 -12.11 13.23
CA LYS A 218 7.82 -13.24 12.94
C LYS A 218 7.41 -14.40 13.83
N VAL A 219 7.44 -15.61 13.27
CA VAL A 219 7.06 -16.82 14.01
C VAL A 219 7.93 -17.01 15.27
N GLU A 220 9.19 -16.57 15.21
CA GLU A 220 10.13 -16.60 16.34
C GLU A 220 9.69 -15.67 17.48
N ASP A 221 9.06 -14.55 17.17
CA ASP A 221 8.64 -13.53 18.14
C ASP A 221 7.21 -13.77 18.68
N LYS A 222 6.45 -14.69 18.06
CA LYS A 222 5.04 -14.93 18.41
C LYS A 222 4.82 -15.24 19.89
N LYS A 223 5.66 -16.09 20.48
CA LYS A 223 5.55 -16.49 21.89
C LYS A 223 5.77 -15.31 22.84
N ASP A 224 6.65 -14.39 22.47
CA ASP A 224 6.96 -13.22 23.32
C ASP A 224 5.84 -12.18 23.23
N VAL A 225 5.22 -12.01 22.05
CA VAL A 225 4.11 -11.08 21.84
C VAL A 225 2.82 -11.60 22.49
N GLU A 226 2.48 -12.89 22.33
CA GLU A 226 1.31 -13.50 23.00
C GLU A 226 1.41 -13.38 24.53
N ASN A 227 2.59 -13.63 25.10
CA ASN A 227 2.84 -13.47 26.53
C ASN A 227 2.72 -12.00 27.02
N THR A 228 3.04 -11.04 26.17
CA THR A 228 2.93 -9.61 26.49
C THR A 228 1.49 -9.14 26.42
N VAL A 229 0.72 -9.59 25.43
CA VAL A 229 -0.70 -9.26 25.28
C VAL A 229 -1.53 -9.86 26.42
N GLU A 230 -1.25 -11.11 26.83
CA GLU A 230 -1.92 -11.73 27.97
C GLU A 230 -1.62 -11.00 29.30
N LYS A 231 -0.39 -10.56 29.51
CA LYS A 231 -0.01 -9.80 30.71
C LYS A 231 -0.72 -8.46 30.82
N ASN A 232 -0.95 -7.79 29.70
CA ASN A 232 -1.65 -6.50 29.65
C ASN A 232 -3.17 -6.62 29.78
N LYS A 233 -3.75 -7.80 29.55
CA LYS A 233 -5.20 -8.06 29.77
C LYS A 233 -5.55 -8.43 31.22
N VAL A 234 -4.55 -8.73 32.06
CA VAL A 234 -4.70 -9.16 33.46
C VAL A 234 -4.32 -8.03 34.45
N ALA A 235 -3.82 -6.90 33.97
CA ALA A 235 -3.51 -5.70 34.73
C ALA A 235 -4.61 -4.64 34.56
#